data_f16edd79832d0bcdac94fdebd4246d5d
#
_entry.id   f16edd79832d0bcdac94fdebd4246d5d
#
_cell.length_a   1.000
_cell.length_b   1.000
_cell.length_c   1.000
_cell.angle_alpha   90.00
_cell.angle_beta   90.00
_cell.angle_gamma   90.00
#
_symmetry.space_group_name_H-M   'P 1'
#
loop_
_entity.id
_entity.type
_entity.pdbx_description
1 polymer ?
#
loop_
_entity_poly.entity_id
_entity_poly.type
_entity_poly.pdbx_seq_one_letter_code
_entity_poly.pdbx_strand_id
1 'polypeptide(L)'
;MSEFASDLSHMLARKLIAAHRGGKRAPVQVNELETLSRAQALRIQGEVVSALSPVAGWKAAALPDGDLVSAPILRHRLLQSPALLSPVIYGLGGVECEIAFRFARRPTPRKHVFERQDILDALDAACAAVEVVDSRWAVASPIPRNAMIADLLSNGALVVGSFNPDWRTVAFDVLTA
;
A
#
# COMPACT_ATOMS: atom_id res chain seq x y z
N MET A 1 11.07 -3.81 25.00
CA MET A 1 10.45 -2.62 24.35
C MET A 1 9.72 -1.86 25.43
N SER A 2 9.94 -0.56 25.55
CA SER A 2 9.31 0.21 26.64
C SER A 2 7.79 0.33 26.40
N GLU A 3 7.03 0.35 27.48
CA GLU A 3 5.57 0.55 27.52
C GLU A 3 5.15 1.81 26.73
N PHE A 4 5.95 2.88 26.80
CA PHE A 4 5.77 4.10 26.02
C PHE A 4 5.79 3.91 24.49
N ALA A 5 6.67 3.05 23.97
CA ALA A 5 6.76 2.81 22.52
C ALA A 5 5.56 1.99 22.00
N SER A 6 4.96 1.19 22.84
CA SER A 6 3.72 0.47 22.56
C SER A 6 2.52 1.42 22.51
N ASP A 7 2.47 2.37 23.44
CA ASP A 7 1.39 3.35 23.57
C ASP A 7 1.35 4.33 22.39
N LEU A 8 2.51 4.86 21.98
CA LEU A 8 2.60 5.73 20.78
C LEU A 8 2.13 5.00 19.51
N SER A 9 2.57 3.78 19.29
CA SER A 9 2.16 3.01 18.08
C SER A 9 0.65 2.79 18.05
N HIS A 10 0.05 2.43 19.17
CA HIS A 10 -1.39 2.23 19.28
C HIS A 10 -2.18 3.55 19.07
N MET A 11 -1.70 4.64 19.64
CA MET A 11 -2.31 5.97 19.44
C MET A 11 -2.28 6.36 17.94
N LEU A 12 -1.14 6.18 17.27
CA LEU A 12 -0.98 6.50 15.85
C LEU A 12 -1.87 5.61 14.97
N ALA A 13 -1.96 4.31 15.28
CA ALA A 13 -2.86 3.39 14.58
C ALA A 13 -4.33 3.86 14.68
N ARG A 14 -4.79 4.24 15.86
CA ARG A 14 -6.15 4.77 16.07
C ARG A 14 -6.40 6.03 15.26
N LYS A 15 -5.43 6.97 15.21
CA LYS A 15 -5.53 8.18 14.39
C LYS A 15 -5.68 7.84 12.90
N LEU A 16 -4.86 6.91 12.37
CA LEU A 16 -4.97 6.45 10.99
C LEU A 16 -6.31 5.76 10.71
N ILE A 17 -6.75 4.86 11.58
CA ILE A 17 -8.04 4.18 11.44
C ILE A 17 -9.18 5.19 11.37
N ALA A 18 -9.17 6.20 12.23
CA ALA A 18 -10.16 7.27 12.22
C ALA A 18 -10.12 8.08 10.90
N ALA A 19 -8.91 8.41 10.42
CA ALA A 19 -8.72 9.12 9.16
C ALA A 19 -9.21 8.30 7.95
N HIS A 20 -8.91 7.01 7.90
CA HIS A 20 -9.42 6.11 6.87
C HIS A 20 -10.95 6.02 6.82
N ARG A 21 -11.60 6.10 7.99
CA ARG A 21 -13.07 6.03 8.12
C ARG A 21 -13.77 7.35 7.89
N GLY A 22 -13.14 8.45 8.28
CA GLY A 22 -13.78 9.77 8.29
C GLY A 22 -13.35 10.72 7.17
N GLY A 23 -12.37 10.36 6.38
CA GLY A 23 -11.82 11.18 5.31
C GLY A 23 -11.02 12.42 5.75
N LYS A 24 -10.93 12.71 7.05
CA LYS A 24 -10.07 13.76 7.58
C LYS A 24 -8.69 13.21 7.90
N ARG A 25 -7.64 13.94 7.49
CA ARG A 25 -6.26 13.57 7.80
C ARG A 25 -5.99 13.57 9.30
N ALA A 26 -5.17 12.61 9.73
CA ALA A 26 -4.80 12.44 11.14
C ALA A 26 -3.85 13.53 11.60
N PRO A 27 -4.20 14.38 12.58
CA PRO A 27 -3.29 15.37 13.13
C PRO A 27 -2.18 14.67 13.92
N VAL A 28 -0.93 15.03 13.61
CA VAL A 28 0.27 14.45 14.21
C VAL A 28 1.41 15.46 14.17
N GLN A 29 2.33 15.39 15.12
CA GLN A 29 3.58 16.15 15.06
C GLN A 29 4.59 15.41 14.19
N VAL A 30 5.34 16.13 13.35
CA VAL A 30 6.31 15.52 12.42
C VAL A 30 7.35 14.69 13.16
N ASN A 31 7.84 15.17 14.32
CA ASN A 31 8.82 14.47 15.14
C ASN A 31 8.30 13.10 15.67
N GLU A 32 6.98 12.96 15.90
CA GLU A 32 6.40 11.66 16.28
C GLU A 32 6.54 10.66 15.14
N LEU A 33 6.44 11.12 13.88
CA LEU A 33 6.59 10.28 12.68
C LEU A 33 8.06 9.97 12.37
N GLU A 34 8.96 10.91 12.58
CA GLU A 34 10.40 10.76 12.34
C GLU A 34 11.04 9.72 13.27
N THR A 35 10.51 9.59 14.49
CA THR A 35 11.04 8.65 15.50
C THR A 35 10.54 7.22 15.32
N LEU A 36 9.61 6.96 14.38
CA LEU A 36 9.09 5.62 14.14
C LEU A 36 10.17 4.68 13.62
N SER A 37 10.38 3.58 14.31
CA SER A 37 11.13 2.45 13.77
C SER A 37 10.29 1.67 12.75
N ARG A 38 10.96 0.90 11.86
CA ARG A 38 10.27 0.01 10.92
C ARG A 38 9.34 -0.98 11.62
N ALA A 39 9.76 -1.54 12.75
CA ALA A 39 8.94 -2.49 13.51
C ALA A 39 7.65 -1.83 14.04
N GLN A 40 7.73 -0.58 14.51
CA GLN A 40 6.56 0.19 14.93
C GLN A 40 5.64 0.50 13.74
N ALA A 41 6.21 0.91 12.60
CA ALA A 41 5.44 1.18 11.38
C ALA A 41 4.65 -0.04 10.90
N LEU A 42 5.27 -1.21 10.87
CA LEU A 42 4.61 -2.46 10.50
C LEU A 42 3.54 -2.89 11.52
N ARG A 43 3.75 -2.63 12.81
CA ARG A 43 2.73 -2.87 13.83
C ARG A 43 1.52 -1.97 13.61
N ILE A 44 1.73 -0.67 13.40
CA ILE A 44 0.67 0.30 13.10
C ILE A 44 -0.09 -0.13 11.84
N GLN A 45 0.63 -0.49 10.76
CA GLN A 45 0.03 -1.00 9.53
C GLN A 45 -0.86 -2.23 9.80
N GLY A 46 -0.38 -3.18 10.61
CA GLY A 46 -1.15 -4.37 11.00
C GLY A 46 -2.44 -4.03 11.76
N GLU A 47 -2.40 -3.10 12.70
CA GLU A 47 -3.59 -2.64 13.42
C GLU A 47 -4.58 -1.94 12.49
N VAL A 48 -4.10 -1.07 11.58
CA VAL A 48 -4.92 -0.39 10.58
C VAL A 48 -5.62 -1.41 9.68
N VAL A 49 -4.88 -2.38 9.15
CA VAL A 49 -5.43 -3.44 8.29
C VAL A 49 -6.47 -4.26 9.02
N SER A 50 -6.18 -4.68 10.26
CA SER A 50 -7.11 -5.47 11.07
C SER A 50 -8.44 -4.75 11.31
N ALA A 51 -8.40 -3.42 11.42
CA ALA A 51 -9.60 -2.60 11.67
C ALA A 51 -10.39 -2.26 10.39
N LEU A 52 -9.74 -2.32 9.21
CA LEU A 52 -10.31 -1.85 7.92
C LEU A 52 -10.44 -2.96 6.88
N SER A 53 -9.96 -4.18 7.16
CA SER A 53 -10.07 -5.35 6.28
C SER A 53 -11.48 -5.50 5.68
N PRO A 54 -11.64 -6.11 4.49
CA PRO A 54 -10.71 -7.07 3.87
C PRO A 54 -9.62 -6.44 3.00
N VAL A 55 -8.49 -7.16 2.91
CA VAL A 55 -7.41 -6.91 1.95
C VAL A 55 -7.78 -7.51 0.60
N ALA A 56 -7.56 -6.75 -0.48
CA ALA A 56 -7.83 -7.18 -1.85
C ALA A 56 -6.55 -7.49 -2.64
N GLY A 57 -5.42 -6.92 -2.24
CA GLY A 57 -4.15 -7.07 -2.92
C GLY A 57 -3.00 -6.49 -2.09
N TRP A 58 -1.85 -6.42 -2.71
CA TRP A 58 -0.64 -5.89 -2.12
C TRP A 58 0.10 -5.04 -3.15
N LYS A 59 0.67 -3.94 -2.72
CA LYS A 59 1.67 -3.20 -3.48
C LYS A 59 3.06 -3.50 -2.90
N ALA A 60 4.07 -3.44 -3.76
CA ALA A 60 5.46 -3.60 -3.37
C ALA A 60 6.32 -2.62 -4.18
N ALA A 61 7.32 -2.06 -3.54
CA ALA A 61 8.28 -1.18 -4.17
C ALA A 61 9.71 -1.51 -3.72
N ALA A 62 10.66 -1.38 -4.64
CA ALA A 62 12.07 -1.31 -4.32
C ALA A 62 12.45 0.15 -4.09
N LEU A 63 13.04 0.43 -2.95
CA LEU A 63 13.51 1.77 -2.62
C LEU A 63 14.92 2.02 -3.20
N PRO A 64 15.36 3.29 -3.35
CA PRO A 64 16.67 3.61 -3.92
C PRO A 64 17.87 2.98 -3.21
N ASP A 65 17.74 2.66 -1.92
CA ASP A 65 18.75 1.96 -1.12
C ASP A 65 18.68 0.43 -1.22
N GLY A 66 17.81 -0.11 -2.09
CA GLY A 66 17.61 -1.54 -2.31
C GLY A 66 16.68 -2.21 -1.29
N ASP A 67 16.16 -1.48 -0.30
CA ASP A 67 15.18 -2.02 0.65
C ASP A 67 13.84 -2.29 -0.05
N LEU A 68 13.19 -3.39 0.29
CA LEU A 68 11.88 -3.75 -0.21
C LEU A 68 10.80 -3.39 0.80
N VAL A 69 9.79 -2.69 0.34
CA VAL A 69 8.61 -2.33 1.14
C VAL A 69 7.35 -2.87 0.49
N SER A 70 6.39 -3.21 1.31
CA SER A 70 5.07 -3.64 0.83
C SER A 70 3.97 -3.13 1.73
N ALA A 71 2.79 -2.96 1.15
CA ALA A 71 1.59 -2.60 1.89
C ALA A 71 0.36 -3.28 1.30
N PRO A 72 -0.63 -3.62 2.14
CA PRO A 72 -1.90 -4.15 1.67
C PRO A 72 -2.75 -3.07 1.02
N ILE A 73 -3.47 -3.46 -0.03
CA ILE A 73 -4.51 -2.67 -0.69
C ILE A 73 -5.85 -3.13 -0.15
N LEU A 74 -6.58 -2.22 0.49
CA LEU A 74 -7.89 -2.52 1.05
C LEU A 74 -8.94 -2.69 -0.06
N ARG A 75 -9.90 -3.57 0.13
CA ARG A 75 -10.92 -3.91 -0.87
C ARG A 75 -11.65 -2.68 -1.43
N HIS A 76 -12.02 -1.74 -0.59
CA HIS A 76 -12.73 -0.53 -1.00
C HIS A 76 -11.84 0.49 -1.72
N ARG A 77 -10.53 0.26 -1.78
CA ARG A 77 -9.52 1.06 -2.51
C ARG A 77 -9.10 0.42 -3.83
N LEU A 78 -9.53 -0.80 -4.11
CA LEU A 78 -9.31 -1.46 -5.40
C LEU A 78 -10.52 -1.22 -6.31
N LEU A 79 -10.31 -0.47 -7.38
CA LEU A 79 -11.34 -0.02 -8.30
C LEU A 79 -11.07 -0.57 -9.70
N GLN A 80 -12.13 -0.79 -10.47
CA GLN A 80 -12.05 -1.17 -11.87
C GLN A 80 -12.10 0.08 -12.76
N SER A 81 -11.26 0.13 -13.80
CA SER A 81 -11.31 1.19 -14.82
C SER A 81 -12.55 1.01 -15.74
N PRO A 82 -13.25 2.11 -16.14
CA PRO A 82 -13.02 3.48 -15.71
C PRO A 82 -13.55 3.75 -14.30
N ALA A 83 -12.82 4.54 -13.50
CA ALA A 83 -13.23 4.93 -12.15
C ALA A 83 -13.30 6.45 -12.01
N LEU A 84 -14.33 6.95 -11.34
CA LEU A 84 -14.45 8.35 -10.95
C LEU A 84 -13.95 8.50 -9.51
N LEU A 85 -12.94 9.34 -9.32
CA LEU A 85 -12.34 9.60 -8.03
C LEU A 85 -12.72 11.00 -7.54
N SER A 86 -13.26 11.07 -6.33
CA SER A 86 -13.65 12.34 -5.74
C SER A 86 -12.40 13.10 -5.23
N PRO A 87 -12.14 14.33 -5.70
CA PRO A 87 -11.03 15.13 -5.21
C PRO A 87 -11.15 15.52 -3.74
N VAL A 88 -12.35 15.43 -3.17
CA VAL A 88 -12.59 15.65 -1.74
C VAL A 88 -12.02 14.49 -0.89
N ILE A 89 -11.99 13.28 -1.45
CA ILE A 89 -11.49 12.09 -0.76
C ILE A 89 -9.99 11.94 -0.94
N TYR A 90 -9.46 12.29 -2.12
CA TYR A 90 -8.06 12.12 -2.50
C TYR A 90 -7.38 13.49 -2.62
N GLY A 91 -6.79 13.96 -1.52
CA GLY A 91 -6.33 15.34 -1.41
C GLY A 91 -4.93 15.63 -1.96
N LEU A 92 -4.07 14.62 -2.18
CA LEU A 92 -2.70 14.86 -2.67
C LEU A 92 -2.62 14.98 -4.19
N GLY A 93 -3.52 14.36 -4.94
CA GLY A 93 -3.57 14.44 -6.39
C GLY A 93 -2.38 13.81 -7.12
N GLY A 94 -1.56 13.02 -6.42
CA GLY A 94 -0.48 12.25 -7.03
C GLY A 94 -1.00 10.98 -7.66
N VAL A 95 -0.45 10.61 -8.83
CA VAL A 95 -0.73 9.34 -9.51
C VAL A 95 0.56 8.66 -9.90
N GLU A 96 0.58 7.34 -9.81
CA GLU A 96 1.69 6.49 -10.21
C GLU A 96 1.19 5.46 -11.23
N CYS A 97 1.96 5.26 -12.32
CA CYS A 97 1.69 4.21 -13.29
C CYS A 97 2.26 2.90 -12.77
N GLU A 98 1.44 1.86 -12.75
CA GLU A 98 1.74 0.58 -12.15
C GLU A 98 1.47 -0.57 -13.11
N ILE A 99 2.10 -1.72 -12.86
CA ILE A 99 1.71 -3.00 -13.44
C ILE A 99 1.15 -3.86 -12.34
N ALA A 100 -0.10 -4.25 -12.47
CA ALA A 100 -0.76 -5.15 -11.54
C ALA A 100 -0.78 -6.58 -12.07
N PHE A 101 -0.37 -7.54 -11.24
CA PHE A 101 -0.45 -8.97 -11.52
C PHE A 101 -1.57 -9.60 -10.73
N ARG A 102 -2.31 -10.51 -11.37
CA ARG A 102 -3.36 -11.27 -10.72
C ARG A 102 -2.87 -12.69 -10.42
N PHE A 103 -3.12 -13.12 -9.18
CA PHE A 103 -2.90 -14.51 -8.80
C PHE A 103 -4.12 -15.37 -9.16
N ALA A 104 -3.93 -16.45 -9.91
CA ALA A 104 -4.95 -17.46 -10.20
C ALA A 104 -5.41 -18.19 -8.93
N ARG A 105 -4.48 -18.32 -7.99
CA ARG A 105 -4.69 -18.99 -6.70
C ARG A 105 -3.89 -18.31 -5.61
N ARG A 106 -4.43 -18.31 -4.42
CA ARG A 106 -3.74 -17.79 -3.24
C ARG A 106 -2.49 -18.64 -2.97
N PRO A 107 -1.29 -18.05 -2.88
CA PRO A 107 -0.09 -18.77 -2.44
C PRO A 107 -0.31 -19.34 -1.03
N THR A 108 -0.08 -20.65 -0.88
CA THR A 108 -0.23 -21.31 0.43
C THR A 108 1.05 -21.18 1.22
N PRO A 109 1.00 -20.76 2.51
CA PRO A 109 2.18 -20.72 3.36
C PRO A 109 2.91 -22.06 3.37
N ARG A 110 4.23 -22.02 3.22
CA ARG A 110 5.09 -23.20 3.23
C ARG A 110 6.39 -22.93 4.00
N LYS A 111 7.12 -24.00 4.36
CA LYS A 111 8.38 -23.88 5.12
C LYS A 111 9.53 -23.28 4.31
N HIS A 112 9.50 -23.44 2.98
CA HIS A 112 10.53 -22.92 2.08
C HIS A 112 10.11 -21.57 1.51
N VAL A 113 11.09 -20.71 1.24
CA VAL A 113 10.88 -19.44 0.53
C VAL A 113 10.32 -19.73 -0.87
N PHE A 114 9.45 -18.86 -1.36
CA PHE A 114 8.97 -18.93 -2.73
C PHE A 114 10.08 -18.51 -3.67
N GLU A 115 10.38 -19.36 -4.64
CA GLU A 115 11.25 -19.02 -5.74
C GLU A 115 10.49 -18.15 -6.76
N ARG A 116 11.25 -17.42 -7.59
CA ARG A 116 10.65 -16.56 -8.63
C ARG A 116 9.68 -17.36 -9.51
N GLN A 117 10.02 -18.60 -9.90
CA GLN A 117 9.18 -19.44 -10.74
C GLN A 117 7.86 -19.81 -10.07
N ASP A 118 7.86 -20.12 -8.77
CA ASP A 118 6.63 -20.41 -8.01
C ASP A 118 5.61 -19.26 -8.10
N ILE A 119 6.13 -18.01 -8.03
CA ILE A 119 5.29 -16.81 -8.12
C ILE A 119 4.77 -16.66 -9.55
N LEU A 120 5.65 -16.77 -10.57
CA LEU A 120 5.24 -16.66 -11.97
C LEU A 120 4.18 -17.69 -12.36
N ASP A 121 4.28 -18.93 -11.86
CA ASP A 121 3.33 -20.02 -12.11
C ASP A 121 1.99 -19.82 -11.39
N ALA A 122 1.99 -19.00 -10.35
CA ALA A 122 0.76 -18.66 -9.63
C ALA A 122 -0.01 -17.49 -10.26
N LEU A 123 0.60 -16.76 -11.21
CA LEU A 123 -0.02 -15.61 -11.89
C LEU A 123 -0.77 -16.07 -13.15
N ASP A 124 -1.96 -15.53 -13.37
CA ASP A 124 -2.78 -15.82 -14.55
C ASP A 124 -2.96 -14.63 -15.49
N ALA A 125 -2.75 -13.42 -15.03
CA ALA A 125 -2.91 -12.22 -15.86
C ALA A 125 -2.15 -11.01 -15.30
N ALA A 126 -1.92 -10.02 -16.15
CA ALA A 126 -1.43 -8.70 -15.76
C ALA A 126 -2.27 -7.59 -16.41
N CYS A 127 -2.24 -6.40 -15.83
CA CYS A 127 -2.84 -5.22 -16.44
C CYS A 127 -2.05 -3.96 -16.09
N ALA A 128 -2.25 -2.90 -16.87
CA ALA A 128 -1.89 -1.56 -16.44
C ALA A 128 -2.80 -1.12 -15.29
N ALA A 129 -2.25 -0.43 -14.34
CA ALA A 129 -2.98 0.14 -13.22
C ALA A 129 -2.50 1.56 -12.93
N VAL A 130 -3.33 2.32 -12.24
CA VAL A 130 -2.98 3.66 -11.77
C VAL A 130 -3.21 3.69 -10.27
N GLU A 131 -2.15 3.96 -9.51
CA GLU A 131 -2.28 4.25 -8.10
C GLU A 131 -2.55 5.74 -7.89
N VAL A 132 -3.52 6.04 -7.04
CA VAL A 132 -3.73 7.37 -6.49
C VAL A 132 -3.03 7.44 -5.15
N VAL A 133 -2.02 8.28 -5.06
CA VAL A 133 -1.24 8.47 -3.85
C VAL A 133 -1.95 9.47 -2.95
N ASP A 134 -2.25 9.07 -1.74
CA ASP A 134 -2.86 9.93 -0.72
C ASP A 134 -2.47 9.47 0.69
N SER A 135 -1.89 10.37 1.47
CA SER A 135 -1.56 10.09 2.85
C SER A 135 -2.68 10.51 3.80
N ARG A 136 -2.88 9.73 4.86
CA ARG A 136 -3.81 10.08 5.95
C ARG A 136 -3.18 10.93 7.03
N TRP A 137 -1.87 11.20 6.95
CA TRP A 137 -1.21 12.12 7.87
C TRP A 137 -1.48 13.58 7.51
N ALA A 138 -1.81 14.41 8.49
CA ALA A 138 -1.99 15.87 8.34
C ALA A 138 -0.64 16.60 8.49
N VAL A 139 0.34 16.22 7.66
CA VAL A 139 1.66 16.86 7.65
C VAL A 139 2.02 17.30 6.24
N ALA A 140 2.87 18.32 6.15
CA ALA A 140 3.46 18.71 4.88
C ALA A 140 4.47 17.63 4.42
N SER A 141 4.62 17.48 3.11
CA SER A 141 5.67 16.67 2.50
C SER A 141 7.07 17.23 2.82
N PRO A 142 8.11 16.37 2.97
CA PRO A 142 8.09 14.92 2.80
C PRO A 142 7.60 14.16 4.03
N ILE A 143 6.85 13.11 3.81
CA ILE A 143 6.41 12.20 4.88
C ILE A 143 7.55 11.20 5.15
N PRO A 144 7.97 10.99 6.43
CA PRO A 144 9.01 10.02 6.75
C PRO A 144 8.67 8.60 6.27
N ARG A 145 9.68 7.86 5.77
CA ARG A 145 9.51 6.52 5.22
C ARG A 145 8.66 5.59 6.10
N ASN A 146 8.99 5.49 7.38
CA ASN A 146 8.28 4.61 8.30
C ASN A 146 6.83 5.07 8.54
N ALA A 147 6.57 6.37 8.46
CA ALA A 147 5.21 6.90 8.50
C ALA A 147 4.40 6.53 7.24
N MET A 148 5.04 6.50 6.06
CA MET A 148 4.39 5.98 4.84
C MET A 148 4.07 4.49 4.97
N ILE A 149 5.00 3.67 5.49
CA ILE A 149 4.76 2.24 5.73
C ILE A 149 3.57 2.05 6.68
N ALA A 150 3.52 2.81 7.77
CA ALA A 150 2.42 2.77 8.72
C ALA A 150 1.06 3.09 8.09
N ASP A 151 1.05 4.01 7.12
CA ASP A 151 -0.12 4.47 6.37
C ASP A 151 -0.26 3.78 5.01
N LEU A 152 -0.07 2.46 4.96
CA LEU A 152 -0.25 1.61 3.79
C LEU A 152 0.53 2.10 2.54
N LEU A 153 1.74 2.64 2.73
CA LEU A 153 2.55 3.29 1.67
C LEU A 153 1.79 4.40 0.95
N SER A 154 1.00 5.17 1.69
CA SER A 154 0.18 6.26 1.15
C SER A 154 -0.81 5.83 0.06
N ASN A 155 -1.23 4.56 0.05
CA ASN A 155 -2.21 4.09 -0.92
C ASN A 155 -3.57 4.78 -0.71
N GLY A 156 -3.99 5.58 -1.67
CA GLY A 156 -5.31 6.20 -1.74
C GLY A 156 -6.31 5.28 -2.42
N ALA A 157 -6.00 4.85 -3.65
CA ALA A 157 -6.76 3.88 -4.42
C ALA A 157 -5.86 3.24 -5.48
N LEU A 158 -6.19 2.03 -5.91
CA LEU A 158 -5.63 1.40 -7.10
C LEU A 158 -6.74 1.17 -8.11
N VAL A 159 -6.62 1.78 -9.29
CA VAL A 159 -7.53 1.58 -10.43
C VAL A 159 -6.87 0.60 -11.38
N VAL A 160 -7.45 -0.59 -11.54
CA VAL A 160 -6.94 -1.63 -12.42
C VAL A 160 -7.66 -1.63 -13.76
N GLY A 161 -6.90 -1.81 -14.84
CA GLY A 161 -7.40 -1.97 -16.19
C GLY A 161 -7.90 -3.38 -16.48
N SER A 162 -8.14 -3.66 -17.77
CA SER A 162 -8.50 -5.00 -18.22
C SER A 162 -7.30 -5.94 -18.12
N PHE A 163 -7.49 -7.10 -17.49
CA PHE A 163 -6.45 -8.09 -17.32
C PHE A 163 -6.17 -8.85 -18.63
N ASN A 164 -4.89 -8.87 -19.02
CA ASN A 164 -4.39 -9.63 -20.17
C ASN A 164 -3.87 -11.00 -19.71
N PRO A 165 -4.47 -12.12 -20.15
CA PRO A 165 -3.97 -13.46 -19.83
C PRO A 165 -2.66 -13.80 -20.56
N ASP A 166 -2.38 -13.16 -21.70
CA ASP A 166 -1.15 -13.36 -22.48
C ASP A 166 0.01 -12.48 -22.01
N TRP A 167 -0.02 -12.05 -20.76
CA TRP A 167 0.93 -11.12 -20.15
C TRP A 167 2.40 -11.53 -20.29
N ARG A 168 2.69 -12.83 -20.40
CA ARG A 168 4.05 -13.35 -20.57
C ARG A 168 4.70 -12.95 -21.90
N THR A 169 3.91 -12.53 -22.89
CA THR A 169 4.39 -12.03 -24.18
C THR A 169 4.73 -10.53 -24.15
N VAL A 170 4.39 -9.83 -23.06
CA VAL A 170 4.65 -8.39 -22.92
C VAL A 170 6.09 -8.17 -22.48
N ALA A 171 6.81 -7.34 -23.22
CA ALA A 171 8.17 -6.91 -22.87
C ALA A 171 8.10 -5.76 -21.86
N PHE A 172 8.04 -6.08 -20.56
CA PHE A 172 7.88 -5.08 -19.49
C PHE A 172 9.08 -4.15 -19.33
N ASP A 173 10.27 -4.56 -19.76
CA ASP A 173 11.53 -3.83 -19.70
C ASP A 173 11.61 -2.66 -20.68
N VAL A 174 10.73 -2.61 -21.69
CA VAL A 174 10.68 -1.53 -22.69
C VAL A 174 9.43 -0.65 -22.56
N LEU A 175 8.61 -0.87 -21.54
CA LEU A 175 7.44 -0.02 -21.29
C LEU A 175 7.90 1.35 -20.78
N THR A 176 7.39 2.40 -21.41
CA THR A 176 7.54 3.79 -20.97
C THR A 176 6.18 4.33 -20.52
N ALA A 177 6.15 5.09 -19.43
CA ALA A 177 4.96 5.77 -18.94
C ALA A 177 4.93 7.23 -19.43
#